data_cab7efdb6020835acb72eb8885ca5f61
#
_entry.id   cab7efdb6020835acb72eb8885ca5f61
#
_cell.length_a   1.000
_cell.length_b   1.000
_cell.length_c   1.000
_cell.angle_alpha   90.00
_cell.angle_beta   90.00
_cell.angle_gamma   90.00
#
_symmetry.space_group_name_H-M   'P 1'
#
loop_
_entity.id
_entity.type
_entity.pdbx_description
1 polymer ?
#
loop_
_entity_poly.entity_id
_entity_poly.type
_entity_poly.pdbx_seq_one_letter_code
_entity_poly.pdbx_strand_id
1 'polypeptide(L)' 'MAVLKVIEVLSSSELSWEDATRKAVTQAAKSLKNIRSVYIQEQSANEGNVVEFRVNLKLTFEIE' A
#
# COMPACT_ATOMS: atom_id res chain seq x y z
N MET A 1 1.98 2.77 -25.85
CA MET A 1 2.81 3.46 -24.86
C MET A 1 1.93 3.89 -23.70
N ALA A 2 2.36 3.68 -22.49
CA ALA A 2 1.57 4.00 -21.31
C ALA A 2 2.20 5.16 -20.55
N VAL A 3 1.37 5.99 -19.95
CA VAL A 3 1.82 6.99 -18.99
C VAL A 3 1.47 6.49 -17.61
N LEU A 4 2.46 6.40 -16.75
CA LEU A 4 2.32 5.84 -15.43
C LEU A 4 2.55 6.91 -14.38
N LYS A 5 1.84 6.78 -13.29
CA LYS A 5 2.01 7.64 -12.13
C LYS A 5 2.23 6.78 -10.90
N VAL A 6 3.07 7.26 -10.00
CA VAL A 6 3.39 6.56 -8.75
C VAL A 6 2.91 7.42 -7.59
N ILE A 7 2.19 6.80 -6.66
CA ILE A 7 1.83 7.46 -5.41
C ILE A 7 2.35 6.65 -4.25
N GLU A 8 2.64 7.33 -3.16
CA GLU A 8 3.09 6.70 -1.93
C GLU A 8 1.92 6.60 -0.95
N VAL A 9 1.76 5.43 -0.36
CA VAL A 9 0.67 5.17 0.58
C VAL A 9 1.22 4.52 1.83
N LEU A 10 0.75 4.97 2.98
CA LEU A 10 1.08 4.36 4.26
C LEU A 10 -0.15 3.60 4.75
N SER A 11 0.06 2.39 5.23
CA SER A 11 -1.02 1.57 5.75
C SER A 11 -0.55 0.80 6.98
N SER A 12 -1.48 0.48 7.86
CA SER A 12 -1.17 -0.29 9.04
C SER A 12 -2.24 -1.33 9.31
N SER A 13 -1.85 -2.36 10.07
CA SER A 13 -2.76 -3.42 10.47
C SER A 13 -2.28 -4.00 11.80
N GLU A 14 -3.22 -4.47 12.60
CA GLU A 14 -2.90 -5.18 13.82
C GLU A 14 -2.60 -6.65 13.55
N LEU A 15 -2.88 -7.13 12.34
CA LEU A 15 -2.77 -8.54 11.99
C LEU A 15 -1.44 -8.90 11.35
N SER A 16 -1.03 -8.18 10.31
CA SER A 16 0.18 -8.50 9.55
C SER A 16 0.51 -7.42 8.54
N TRP A 17 1.72 -7.49 7.99
CA TRP A 17 2.11 -6.61 6.88
C TRP A 17 1.31 -6.95 5.62
N GLU A 18 1.00 -8.23 5.40
CA GLU A 18 0.17 -8.62 4.25
C GLU A 18 -1.21 -8.01 4.33
N ASP A 19 -1.81 -8.02 5.51
CA ASP A 19 -3.11 -7.42 5.71
C ASP A 19 -3.07 -5.91 5.47
N ALA A 20 -2.03 -5.24 5.98
CA ALA A 20 -1.85 -3.81 5.75
C ALA A 20 -1.71 -3.50 4.26
N THR A 21 -0.96 -4.32 3.53
CA THR A 21 -0.79 -4.16 2.09
C THR A 21 -2.11 -4.35 1.36
N ARG A 22 -2.85 -5.40 1.71
CA ARG A 22 -4.13 -5.70 1.09
C ARG A 22 -5.14 -4.57 1.31
N LYS A 23 -5.18 -4.03 2.51
CA LYS A 23 -6.06 -2.91 2.84
C LYS A 23 -5.72 -1.68 2.01
N ALA A 24 -4.43 -1.39 1.86
CA ALA A 24 -3.99 -0.24 1.08
C ALA A 24 -4.42 -0.36 -0.38
N VAL A 25 -4.21 -1.54 -0.97
CA VAL A 25 -4.57 -1.77 -2.37
C VAL A 25 -6.09 -1.74 -2.55
N THR A 26 -6.83 -2.37 -1.65
CA THR A 26 -8.29 -2.38 -1.72
C THR A 26 -8.86 -0.97 -1.63
N GLN A 27 -8.32 -0.17 -0.73
CA GLN A 27 -8.78 1.21 -0.56
C GLN A 27 -8.41 2.06 -1.77
N ALA A 28 -7.19 1.90 -2.28
CA ALA A 28 -6.73 2.65 -3.43
C ALA A 28 -7.53 2.29 -4.70
N ALA A 29 -7.91 1.02 -4.84
CA ALA A 29 -8.65 0.55 -5.99
C ALA A 29 -10.05 1.17 -6.10
N LYS A 30 -10.56 1.75 -5.02
CA LYS A 30 -11.84 2.44 -5.06
C LYS A 30 -11.75 3.75 -5.85
N SER A 31 -10.58 4.36 -5.89
CA SER A 31 -10.38 5.65 -6.55
C SER A 31 -9.49 5.56 -7.78
N LEU A 32 -8.59 4.59 -7.82
CA LEU A 32 -7.61 4.46 -8.89
C LEU A 32 -7.95 3.27 -9.76
N LYS A 33 -7.88 3.47 -11.07
CA LYS A 33 -8.05 2.42 -12.06
C LYS A 33 -6.69 2.00 -12.59
N ASN A 34 -6.61 0.77 -13.06
CA ASN A 34 -5.42 0.28 -13.75
C ASN A 34 -4.16 0.31 -12.88
N ILE A 35 -4.29 -0.17 -11.64
CA ILE A 35 -3.12 -0.35 -10.78
C ILE A 35 -2.26 -1.44 -11.41
N ARG A 36 -1.01 -1.10 -11.73
CA ARG A 36 -0.08 -1.99 -12.43
C ARG A 36 0.84 -2.75 -11.48
N SER A 37 1.28 -2.09 -10.43
CA SER A 37 2.17 -2.74 -9.49
C SER A 37 2.10 -2.11 -8.13
N VAL A 38 2.52 -2.90 -7.13
CA VAL A 38 2.62 -2.48 -5.74
C VAL A 38 4.06 -2.78 -5.31
N TYR A 39 4.77 -1.75 -4.89
CA TYR A 39 6.13 -1.89 -4.39
C TYR A 39 6.13 -1.60 -2.90
N ILE A 40 6.61 -2.55 -2.11
CA ILE A 40 6.73 -2.36 -0.68
C ILE A 40 8.11 -1.76 -0.42
N GLN A 41 8.12 -0.51 -0.02
CA GLN A 41 9.36 0.23 0.21
C GLN A 41 9.91 -0.04 1.60
N GLU A 42 9.02 -0.15 2.58
CA GLU A 42 9.43 -0.32 3.96
C GLU A 42 8.35 -1.04 4.75
N GLN A 43 8.80 -1.91 5.65
CA GLN A 43 7.94 -2.58 6.62
C GLN A 43 8.48 -2.27 8.01
N SER A 44 7.59 -1.95 8.93
CA SER A 44 7.97 -1.66 10.29
C SER A 44 6.89 -2.16 11.24
N ALA A 45 7.22 -2.26 12.50
CA ALA A 45 6.28 -2.66 13.53
C ALA A 45 6.51 -1.84 14.78
N ASN A 46 5.43 -1.46 15.43
CA ASN A 46 5.47 -0.84 16.74
C ASN A 46 5.19 -1.90 17.79
N GLU A 47 5.98 -1.88 18.83
CA GLU A 47 5.79 -2.76 19.96
C GLU A 47 5.33 -1.96 21.16
N GLY A 48 4.55 -2.59 22.02
CA GLY A 48 4.00 -2.01 23.20
C GLY A 48 2.82 -2.85 23.64
N ASN A 49 1.78 -2.23 24.15
CA ASN A 49 0.56 -2.95 24.50
C ASN A 49 -0.24 -3.34 23.24
N VAL A 50 0.04 -2.66 22.12
CA VAL A 50 -0.58 -2.95 20.83
C VAL A 50 0.52 -3.12 19.82
N VAL A 51 0.48 -4.23 19.08
CA VAL A 51 1.39 -4.47 17.98
C VAL A 51 0.74 -3.95 16.71
N GLU A 52 1.46 -3.07 16.02
CA GLU A 52 0.97 -2.47 14.78
C GLU A 52 2.00 -2.72 13.69
N PHE A 53 1.56 -3.32 12.60
CA PHE A 53 2.39 -3.58 11.42
C PHE A 53 2.13 -2.49 10.41
N ARG A 54 3.17 -1.76 10.05
CA ARG A 54 3.08 -0.64 9.09
C ARG A 54 3.81 -0.97 7.82
N VAL A 55 3.24 -0.55 6.70
CA VAL A 55 3.88 -0.67 5.40
C VAL A 55 3.86 0.68 4.70
N ASN A 56 4.95 0.94 3.99
CA ASN A 56 5.07 2.08 3.11
C ASN A 56 5.11 1.51 1.69
N LEU A 57 4.11 1.87 0.91
CA LEU A 57 3.91 1.30 -0.43
C LEU A 57 4.02 2.37 -1.49
N LYS A 58 4.52 1.96 -2.65
CA LYS A 58 4.40 2.76 -3.85
C LYS A 58 3.49 2.02 -4.81
N LEU A 59 2.42 2.68 -5.21
CA LEU A 59 1.47 2.13 -6.17
C LEU A 59 1.72 2.80 -7.51
N THR A 60 1.90 1.97 -8.54
CA THR A 60 2.05 2.46 -9.90
C THR A 60 0.76 2.17 -10.64
N PHE A 61 0.18 3.19 -11.24
CA PHE A 61 -1.03 3.02 -12.02
C PHE A 61 -0.93 3.78 -13.35
N GLU A 62 -1.72 3.33 -14.30
CA GLU A 62 -1.72 3.89 -15.63
C GLU A 62 -2.73 5.03 -15.72
N ILE A 63 -2.28 6.13 -16.31
CA ILE A 63 -3.14 7.29 -16.57
C ILE A 63 -3.65 7.18 -18.00
N GLU A 64 -4.94 7.32 -18.16
CA GLU A 64 -5.55 7.37 -19.48
C GLU A 64 -5.88 8.78 -19.91
#